data_a7cac4ebc1b1a767a444667ad6f36a5a
#
_entry.id   a7cac4ebc1b1a767a444667ad6f36a5a
#
_cell.length_a   1.000
_cell.length_b   1.000
_cell.length_c   1.000
_cell.angle_alpha   90.00
_cell.angle_beta   90.00
_cell.angle_gamma   90.00
#
_symmetry.space_group_name_H-M   'P 1'
#
loop_
_entity.id
_entity.type
_entity.pdbx_description
1 polymer ?
#
loop_
_entity_poly.entity_id
_entity_poly.type
_entity_poly.pdbx_seq_one_letter_code
_entity_poly.pdbx_strand_id
1 'polypeptide(L)'
;MVREQKNNYVALSGEVIQEPTYSHSAGGEDYFTFPLRCLRLSGAEDLLNIILSRSHLEQLDAQPGDRVGLVGQVRSYNNHSGQGSKLVITVRVQELFPAPAQEDSNRVLLVGNLCRKPVYRRTPLGREIADLLLAVNRGSGKADYLPCIAWGGQARRAGWWNVGDRVCVRGRLQSRRYRKVVGSDVVEKVAYEVSGILVERVVSEKSLKKG
;
A
#
# COMPACT_ATOMS: atom_id res chain seq x y z
N MET A 1 14.36 10.97 -23.62
CA MET A 1 13.12 10.68 -22.85
C MET A 1 13.55 10.23 -21.46
N VAL A 2 13.44 11.11 -20.48
CA VAL A 2 13.68 10.76 -19.07
C VAL A 2 12.53 9.86 -18.64
N ARG A 3 12.82 8.59 -18.34
CA ARG A 3 11.83 7.69 -17.72
C ARG A 3 11.42 8.34 -16.40
N GLU A 4 10.16 8.78 -16.28
CA GLU A 4 9.59 9.14 -14.98
C GLU A 4 9.90 8.00 -14.02
N GLN A 5 10.71 8.28 -13.02
CA GLN A 5 10.98 7.30 -11.97
C GLN A 5 9.65 7.03 -11.29
N LYS A 6 9.10 5.84 -11.51
CA LYS A 6 7.84 5.43 -10.88
C LYS A 6 8.06 5.46 -9.37
N ASN A 7 7.51 6.49 -8.71
CA ASN A 7 7.62 6.66 -7.25
C ASN A 7 6.56 5.86 -6.48
N ASN A 8 5.63 5.22 -7.19
CA ASN A 8 4.53 4.43 -6.65
C ASN A 8 4.22 3.30 -7.63
N TYR A 9 4.57 2.11 -7.26
CA TYR A 9 4.37 0.92 -8.07
C TYR A 9 3.95 -0.24 -7.19
N VAL A 10 2.95 -0.99 -7.61
CA VAL A 10 2.55 -2.24 -6.99
C VAL A 10 2.24 -3.27 -8.07
N ALA A 11 2.74 -4.49 -7.88
CA ALA A 11 2.37 -5.65 -8.67
C ALA A 11 1.80 -6.71 -7.72
N LEU A 12 0.60 -7.17 -8.03
CA LEU A 12 -0.14 -8.17 -7.26
C LEU A 12 -0.57 -9.31 -8.16
N SER A 13 -0.61 -10.52 -7.61
CA SER A 13 -1.43 -11.60 -8.13
C SER A 13 -2.10 -12.30 -6.96
N GLY A 14 -3.34 -12.75 -7.17
CA GLY A 14 -4.14 -13.35 -6.11
C GLY A 14 -5.52 -13.76 -6.63
N GLU A 15 -6.39 -14.13 -5.71
CA GLU A 15 -7.72 -14.61 -5.99
C GLU A 15 -8.77 -13.49 -5.82
N VAL A 16 -9.67 -13.38 -6.77
CA VAL A 16 -10.86 -12.52 -6.70
C VAL A 16 -11.84 -13.12 -5.69
N ILE A 17 -12.19 -12.38 -4.64
CA ILE A 17 -13.06 -12.91 -3.58
C ILE A 17 -14.53 -12.58 -3.82
N GLN A 18 -14.79 -11.47 -4.49
CA GLN A 18 -16.16 -10.99 -4.79
C GLN A 18 -16.15 -10.32 -6.14
N GLU A 19 -17.31 -10.31 -6.81
CA GLU A 19 -17.49 -9.55 -8.04
C GLU A 19 -17.21 -8.06 -7.81
N PRO A 20 -16.64 -7.37 -8.81
CA PRO A 20 -16.48 -5.93 -8.76
C PRO A 20 -17.81 -5.20 -8.60
N THR A 21 -17.91 -4.32 -7.62
CA THR A 21 -19.08 -3.47 -7.38
C THR A 21 -18.74 -2.01 -7.68
N TYR A 22 -19.75 -1.23 -8.07
CA TYR A 22 -19.56 0.21 -8.27
C TYR A 22 -19.05 0.88 -7.00
N SER A 23 -18.06 1.73 -7.16
CA SER A 23 -17.43 2.48 -6.07
C SER A 23 -17.77 3.98 -6.13
N HIS A 24 -17.42 4.65 -7.21
CA HIS A 24 -17.62 6.10 -7.39
C HIS A 24 -17.32 6.52 -8.82
N SER A 25 -17.73 7.74 -9.19
CA SER A 25 -17.29 8.40 -10.41
C SER A 25 -16.34 9.55 -10.10
N ALA A 26 -15.30 9.70 -10.91
CA ALA A 26 -14.33 10.79 -10.79
C ALA A 26 -13.75 11.16 -12.16
N GLY A 27 -13.76 12.45 -12.50
CA GLY A 27 -13.20 12.94 -13.77
C GLY A 27 -13.90 12.38 -15.03
N GLY A 28 -15.21 12.08 -14.94
CA GLY A 28 -15.96 11.49 -16.04
C GLY A 28 -15.78 10.00 -16.23
N GLU A 29 -15.08 9.32 -15.33
CA GLU A 29 -14.80 7.88 -15.34
C GLU A 29 -15.48 7.21 -14.14
N ASP A 30 -16.09 6.05 -14.36
CA ASP A 30 -16.64 5.19 -13.30
C ASP A 30 -15.59 4.22 -12.80
N TYR A 31 -15.55 4.07 -11.48
CA TYR A 31 -14.64 3.16 -10.79
C TYR A 31 -15.41 2.08 -10.03
N PHE A 32 -14.85 0.89 -10.06
CA PHE A 32 -15.36 -0.31 -9.42
C PHE A 32 -14.36 -0.84 -8.41
N THR A 33 -14.80 -1.56 -7.41
CA THR A 33 -13.93 -2.12 -6.37
C THR A 33 -14.23 -3.59 -6.12
N PHE A 34 -13.19 -4.37 -5.87
CA PHE A 34 -13.28 -5.74 -5.40
C PHE A 34 -12.12 -6.08 -4.46
N PRO A 35 -12.32 -7.04 -3.52
CA PRO A 35 -11.25 -7.55 -2.68
C PRO A 35 -10.44 -8.62 -3.43
N LEU A 36 -9.10 -8.45 -3.43
CA LEU A 36 -8.13 -9.44 -3.91
C LEU A 36 -7.46 -10.10 -2.72
N ARG A 37 -7.50 -11.43 -2.64
CA ARG A 37 -6.81 -12.22 -1.64
C ARG A 37 -5.42 -12.59 -2.15
N CYS A 38 -4.39 -12.18 -1.42
CA CYS A 38 -3.00 -12.55 -1.66
C CYS A 38 -2.49 -13.40 -0.51
N LEU A 39 -2.03 -14.63 -0.79
CA LEU A 39 -1.43 -15.51 0.21
C LEU A 39 0.04 -15.17 0.40
N ARG A 40 0.47 -15.15 1.66
CA ARG A 40 1.89 -15.06 2.01
C ARG A 40 2.50 -16.46 2.06
N LEU A 41 3.81 -16.56 1.90
CA LEU A 41 4.55 -17.82 2.09
C LEU A 41 4.33 -18.44 3.48
N SER A 42 3.96 -17.63 4.48
CA SER A 42 3.62 -18.11 5.84
C SER A 42 2.21 -18.68 5.97
N GLY A 43 1.42 -18.71 4.90
CA GLY A 43 0.00 -19.08 4.90
C GLY A 43 -0.96 -17.97 5.38
N ALA A 44 -0.44 -16.83 5.84
CA ALA A 44 -1.29 -15.69 6.19
C ALA A 44 -1.86 -15.03 4.93
N GLU A 45 -3.08 -14.48 5.05
CA GLU A 45 -3.78 -13.81 3.95
C GLU A 45 -3.71 -12.30 4.08
N ASP A 46 -3.55 -11.62 2.93
CA ASP A 46 -3.79 -10.20 2.78
C ASP A 46 -5.02 -10.00 1.91
N LEU A 47 -6.05 -9.34 2.43
CA LEU A 47 -7.23 -8.96 1.67
C LEU A 47 -7.10 -7.50 1.26
N LEU A 48 -6.86 -7.24 -0.02
CA LEU A 48 -6.49 -5.94 -0.56
C LEU A 48 -7.64 -5.34 -1.38
N ASN A 49 -7.94 -4.07 -1.15
CA ASN A 49 -8.98 -3.36 -1.88
C ASN A 49 -8.44 -2.89 -3.23
N ILE A 50 -8.97 -3.45 -4.30
CA ILE A 50 -8.61 -3.10 -5.68
C ILE A 50 -9.64 -2.11 -6.22
N ILE A 51 -9.17 -1.09 -6.92
CA ILE A 51 -10.00 -0.13 -7.66
C ILE A 51 -9.60 -0.16 -9.13
N LEU A 52 -10.55 -0.33 -10.00
CA LEU A 52 -10.37 -0.34 -11.45
C LEU A 52 -11.39 0.55 -12.16
N SER A 53 -11.02 1.07 -13.32
CA SER A 53 -11.92 1.85 -14.17
C SER A 53 -12.89 0.94 -14.92
N ARG A 54 -13.92 1.52 -15.52
CA ARG A 54 -14.85 0.79 -16.38
C ARG A 54 -14.12 0.04 -17.52
N SER A 55 -13.14 0.68 -18.15
CA SER A 55 -12.35 0.06 -19.21
C SER A 55 -11.53 -1.14 -18.74
N HIS A 56 -11.02 -1.13 -17.51
CA HIS A 56 -10.37 -2.29 -16.92
C HIS A 56 -11.38 -3.36 -16.48
N LEU A 57 -12.59 -2.97 -16.04
CA LEU A 57 -13.65 -3.92 -15.71
C LEU A 57 -14.07 -4.73 -16.95
N GLU A 58 -14.18 -4.09 -18.10
CA GLU A 58 -14.49 -4.76 -19.36
C GLU A 58 -13.39 -5.73 -19.83
N GLN A 59 -12.14 -5.51 -19.39
CA GLN A 59 -11.00 -6.39 -19.65
C GLN A 59 -10.86 -7.50 -18.61
N LEU A 60 -11.51 -7.35 -17.44
CA LEU A 60 -11.42 -8.31 -16.36
C LEU A 60 -12.34 -9.51 -16.66
N ASP A 61 -11.76 -10.53 -17.28
CA ASP A 61 -12.41 -11.83 -17.48
C ASP A 61 -12.10 -12.75 -16.27
N ALA A 62 -12.71 -12.41 -15.12
CA ALA A 62 -12.50 -13.17 -13.89
C ALA A 62 -13.72 -13.10 -12.97
N GLN A 63 -14.08 -14.23 -12.39
CA GLN A 63 -15.15 -14.40 -11.42
C GLN A 63 -14.61 -14.69 -10.02
N PRO A 64 -15.42 -14.62 -8.96
CA PRO A 64 -15.01 -15.05 -7.62
C PRO A 64 -14.44 -16.48 -7.64
N GLY A 65 -13.24 -16.65 -7.08
CA GLY A 65 -12.44 -17.87 -7.12
C GLY A 65 -11.35 -17.86 -8.20
N ASP A 66 -11.44 -17.02 -9.21
CA ASP A 66 -10.43 -16.92 -10.26
C ASP A 66 -9.22 -16.11 -9.81
N ARG A 67 -8.09 -16.38 -10.44
CA ARG A 67 -6.83 -15.69 -10.16
C ARG A 67 -6.52 -14.63 -11.20
N VAL A 68 -6.15 -13.45 -10.72
CA VAL A 68 -5.78 -12.33 -11.59
C VAL A 68 -4.43 -11.75 -11.16
N GLY A 69 -3.72 -11.20 -12.13
CA GLY A 69 -2.54 -10.39 -11.94
C GLY A 69 -2.82 -8.94 -12.30
N LEU A 70 -2.20 -8.01 -11.58
CA LEU A 70 -2.33 -6.60 -11.88
C LEU A 70 -1.07 -5.81 -11.53
N VAL A 71 -0.87 -4.73 -12.26
CA VAL A 71 0.05 -3.65 -11.91
C VAL A 71 -0.75 -2.38 -11.66
N GLY A 72 -0.32 -1.59 -10.68
CA GLY A 72 -1.00 -0.36 -10.34
C GLY A 72 -0.23 0.53 -9.38
N GLN A 73 -0.97 1.35 -8.67
CA GLN A 73 -0.45 2.29 -7.68
C GLN A 73 -1.23 2.19 -6.38
N VAL A 74 -0.52 2.24 -5.27
CA VAL A 74 -1.15 2.32 -3.94
C VAL A 74 -1.70 3.73 -3.75
N ARG A 75 -2.98 3.85 -3.44
CA ARG A 75 -3.68 5.13 -3.24
C ARG A 75 -4.19 5.24 -1.82
N SER A 76 -4.23 6.46 -1.33
CA SER A 76 -4.84 6.76 -0.03
C SER A 76 -5.85 7.90 -0.14
N TYR A 77 -6.88 7.83 0.66
CA TYR A 77 -7.83 8.93 0.84
C TYR A 77 -8.40 8.94 2.25
N ASN A 78 -8.83 10.12 2.70
CA ASN A 78 -9.52 10.26 3.97
C ASN A 78 -11.00 9.91 3.79
N ASN A 79 -11.47 8.99 4.62
CA ASN A 79 -12.88 8.62 4.66
C ASN A 79 -13.62 9.59 5.58
N HIS A 80 -14.55 10.34 5.02
CA HIS A 80 -15.38 11.31 5.73
C HIS A 80 -16.77 10.76 6.09
N SER A 81 -17.09 9.51 5.76
CA SER A 81 -18.43 8.91 6.02
C SER A 81 -18.71 8.65 7.51
N GLY A 82 -17.71 8.77 8.37
CA GLY A 82 -17.81 8.40 9.79
C GLY A 82 -17.78 6.89 10.07
N GLN A 83 -17.90 6.06 9.04
CA GLN A 83 -17.87 4.60 9.15
C GLN A 83 -16.52 4.04 8.67
N GLY A 84 -16.04 2.98 9.32
CA GLY A 84 -14.80 2.30 8.93
C GLY A 84 -13.51 3.02 9.38
N SER A 85 -12.44 2.84 8.63
CA SER A 85 -11.15 3.49 8.86
C SER A 85 -11.13 4.91 8.31
N LYS A 86 -10.55 5.87 9.07
CA LYS A 86 -10.36 7.25 8.60
C LYS A 86 -9.45 7.33 7.37
N LEU A 87 -8.40 6.51 7.33
CA LEU A 87 -7.51 6.38 6.19
C LEU A 87 -7.84 5.09 5.45
N VAL A 88 -8.24 5.23 4.20
CA VAL A 88 -8.52 4.11 3.29
C VAL A 88 -7.35 3.97 2.33
N ILE A 89 -6.85 2.74 2.20
CA ILE A 89 -5.79 2.37 1.27
C ILE A 89 -6.39 1.43 0.23
N THR A 90 -6.12 1.73 -1.03
CA THR A 90 -6.56 0.92 -2.18
C THR A 90 -5.42 0.75 -3.18
N VAL A 91 -5.56 -0.18 -4.10
CA VAL A 91 -4.69 -0.33 -5.26
C VAL A 91 -5.48 0.08 -6.50
N ARG A 92 -5.08 1.18 -7.14
CA ARG A 92 -5.65 1.59 -8.42
C ARG A 92 -4.95 0.86 -9.56
N VAL A 93 -5.70 0.06 -10.29
CA VAL A 93 -5.21 -0.71 -11.44
C VAL A 93 -4.74 0.22 -12.56
N GLN A 94 -3.64 -0.15 -13.19
CA GLN A 94 -3.10 0.45 -14.41
C GLN A 94 -3.03 -0.59 -15.54
N GLU A 95 -2.86 -1.87 -15.20
CA GLU A 95 -2.74 -2.97 -16.14
C GLU A 95 -3.22 -4.27 -15.49
N LEU A 96 -3.93 -5.09 -16.24
CA LEU A 96 -4.34 -6.45 -15.86
C LEU A 96 -3.59 -7.46 -16.70
N PHE A 97 -3.28 -8.62 -16.14
CA PHE A 97 -2.63 -9.72 -16.82
C PHE A 97 -3.05 -11.06 -16.22
N PRO A 98 -2.94 -12.17 -16.96
CA PRO A 98 -3.20 -13.51 -16.41
C PRO A 98 -2.26 -13.80 -15.23
N ALA A 99 -2.82 -14.21 -14.09
CA ALA A 99 -2.00 -14.55 -12.93
C ALA A 99 -1.27 -15.90 -13.15
N PRO A 100 -0.04 -16.04 -12.64
CA PRO A 100 0.61 -17.34 -12.56
C PRO A 100 -0.25 -18.32 -11.76
N ALA A 101 -0.33 -19.57 -12.21
CA ALA A 101 -1.22 -20.58 -11.61
C ALA A 101 -0.87 -20.96 -10.15
N GLN A 102 0.36 -20.77 -9.71
CA GLN A 102 0.87 -21.39 -8.48
C GLN A 102 1.35 -20.44 -7.38
N GLU A 103 1.60 -19.15 -7.67
CA GLU A 103 2.15 -18.24 -6.65
C GLU A 103 1.44 -16.88 -6.64
N ASP A 104 1.11 -16.42 -5.44
CA ASP A 104 0.67 -15.05 -5.25
C ASP A 104 1.87 -14.11 -5.21
N SER A 105 1.78 -13.01 -5.92
CA SER A 105 2.78 -11.95 -5.85
C SER A 105 2.22 -10.72 -5.14
N ASN A 106 3.06 -10.09 -4.35
CA ASN A 106 2.72 -8.84 -3.67
C ASN A 106 4.01 -8.04 -3.51
N ARG A 107 4.28 -7.18 -4.49
CA ARG A 107 5.51 -6.38 -4.57
C ARG A 107 5.16 -4.92 -4.69
N VAL A 108 5.69 -4.12 -3.77
CA VAL A 108 5.47 -2.67 -3.71
C VAL A 108 6.81 -1.95 -3.77
N LEU A 109 6.86 -0.87 -4.54
CA LEU A 109 7.93 0.12 -4.54
C LEU A 109 7.32 1.50 -4.31
N LEU A 110 7.72 2.16 -3.23
CA LEU A 110 7.34 3.53 -2.92
C LEU A 110 8.58 4.40 -2.78
N VAL A 111 8.54 5.60 -3.34
CA VAL A 111 9.52 6.66 -3.07
C VAL A 111 8.76 7.92 -2.68
N GLY A 112 8.96 8.38 -1.46
CA GLY A 112 8.25 9.53 -0.91
C GLY A 112 9.03 10.21 0.20
N ASN A 113 8.44 11.24 0.78
CA ASN A 113 9.05 11.96 1.89
C ASN A 113 8.35 11.63 3.21
N LEU A 114 9.10 11.55 4.29
CA LEU A 114 8.54 11.36 5.62
C LEU A 114 7.67 12.55 6.03
N CYS A 115 6.40 12.29 6.39
CA CYS A 115 5.47 13.32 6.84
C CYS A 115 5.56 13.59 8.33
N ARG A 116 6.07 12.63 9.08
CA ARG A 116 6.28 12.71 10.53
C ARG A 116 7.56 11.98 10.91
N LYS A 117 8.10 12.29 12.09
CA LYS A 117 9.24 11.56 12.63
C LYS A 117 8.88 10.07 12.77
N PRO A 118 9.72 9.15 12.32
CA PRO A 118 9.52 7.73 12.52
C PRO A 118 9.38 7.35 13.99
N VAL A 119 8.49 6.42 14.30
CA VAL A 119 8.28 5.94 15.67
C VAL A 119 8.91 4.55 15.78
N TYR A 120 10.11 4.50 16.36
CA TYR A 120 10.76 3.23 16.70
C TYR A 120 10.14 2.64 17.96
N ARG A 121 9.87 1.34 17.95
CA ARG A 121 9.38 0.58 19.12
C ARG A 121 9.73 -0.89 19.02
N ARG A 122 9.60 -1.60 20.13
CA ARG A 122 9.62 -3.07 20.16
C ARG A 122 8.20 -3.61 20.30
N THR A 123 7.90 -4.65 19.53
CA THR A 123 6.62 -5.37 19.68
C THR A 123 6.64 -6.23 20.97
N PRO A 124 5.48 -6.69 21.48
CA PRO A 124 5.43 -7.62 22.61
C PRO A 124 6.25 -8.90 22.41
N LEU A 125 6.46 -9.31 21.13
CA LEU A 125 7.31 -10.46 20.76
C LEU A 125 8.80 -10.08 20.61
N GLY A 126 9.22 -8.90 21.08
CA GLY A 126 10.60 -8.43 21.04
C GLY A 126 11.12 -7.99 19.66
N ARG A 127 10.28 -7.96 18.62
CA ARG A 127 10.70 -7.51 17.29
C ARG A 127 10.82 -6.00 17.25
N GLU A 128 11.91 -5.50 16.70
CA GLU A 128 12.14 -4.08 16.49
C GLU A 128 11.43 -3.61 15.23
N ILE A 129 10.64 -2.55 15.33
CA ILE A 129 9.93 -1.94 14.20
C ILE A 129 10.02 -0.43 14.26
N ALA A 130 9.89 0.22 13.12
CA ALA A 130 9.66 1.66 13.02
C ALA A 130 8.44 1.92 12.13
N ASP A 131 7.48 2.66 12.69
CA ASP A 131 6.30 3.12 11.97
C ASP A 131 6.65 4.38 11.20
N LEU A 132 6.46 4.36 9.89
CA LEU A 132 6.73 5.42 8.93
C LEU A 132 5.41 5.91 8.30
N LEU A 133 5.35 7.19 7.92
CA LEU A 133 4.29 7.71 7.07
C LEU A 133 4.92 8.47 5.92
N LEU A 134 4.74 7.96 4.70
CA LEU A 134 5.29 8.55 3.49
C LEU A 134 4.24 9.39 2.75
N ALA A 135 4.61 10.62 2.35
CA ALA A 135 3.91 11.35 1.31
C ALA A 135 4.51 10.96 -0.05
N VAL A 136 3.75 10.27 -0.85
CA VAL A 136 4.12 9.85 -2.21
C VAL A 136 3.37 10.73 -3.20
N ASN A 137 4.08 11.59 -3.91
CA ASN A 137 3.48 12.56 -4.81
C ASN A 137 2.83 11.87 -6.01
N ARG A 138 1.66 12.37 -6.41
CA ARG A 138 0.98 12.05 -7.67
C ARG A 138 1.38 13.08 -8.72
N GLY A 139 1.32 12.72 -10.00
CA GLY A 139 1.52 13.66 -11.10
C GLY A 139 0.53 14.84 -11.12
N SER A 140 -0.60 14.75 -10.39
CA SER A 140 -1.64 15.77 -10.28
C SER A 140 -1.40 16.80 -9.16
N GLY A 141 -0.23 16.86 -8.54
CA GLY A 141 0.08 17.76 -7.43
C GLY A 141 -0.49 17.33 -6.07
N LYS A 142 -1.26 16.23 -6.00
CA LYS A 142 -1.73 15.61 -4.76
C LYS A 142 -0.70 14.59 -4.25
N ALA A 143 -0.82 14.16 -3.00
CA ALA A 143 0.00 13.10 -2.43
C ALA A 143 -0.85 12.00 -1.82
N ASP A 144 -0.33 10.76 -1.86
CA ASP A 144 -0.81 9.63 -1.08
C ASP A 144 -0.03 9.55 0.22
N TYR A 145 -0.75 9.40 1.34
CA TYR A 145 -0.15 9.22 2.67
C TYR A 145 -0.18 7.75 3.01
N LEU A 146 0.97 7.10 2.89
CA LEU A 146 1.08 5.65 2.95
C LEU A 146 1.82 5.20 4.21
N PRO A 147 1.14 4.48 5.13
CA PRO A 147 1.79 3.86 6.28
C PRO A 147 2.75 2.77 5.82
N CYS A 148 3.96 2.77 6.38
CA CYS A 148 4.98 1.76 6.12
C CYS A 148 5.60 1.30 7.43
N ILE A 149 6.10 0.05 7.46
CA ILE A 149 6.84 -0.50 8.60
C ILE A 149 8.23 -0.93 8.14
N ALA A 150 9.24 -0.45 8.84
CA ALA A 150 10.61 -0.97 8.77
C ALA A 150 10.84 -1.97 9.89
N TRP A 151 11.72 -2.97 9.67
CA TRP A 151 11.99 -4.07 10.60
C TRP A 151 13.45 -4.14 11.00
N GLY A 152 13.73 -4.58 12.23
CA GLY A 152 15.07 -4.89 12.74
C GLY A 152 16.08 -3.76 12.58
N GLY A 153 17.24 -4.03 12.00
CA GLY A 153 18.28 -3.03 11.78
C GLY A 153 17.86 -1.83 10.94
N GLN A 154 16.91 -2.03 10.01
CA GLN A 154 16.34 -0.92 9.22
C GLN A 154 15.45 -0.03 10.10
N ALA A 155 14.69 -0.63 11.04
CA ALA A 155 13.89 0.11 12.00
C ALA A 155 14.76 0.99 12.91
N ARG A 156 15.89 0.45 13.42
CA ARG A 156 16.85 1.22 14.22
C ARG A 156 17.39 2.42 13.45
N ARG A 157 17.80 2.22 12.19
CA ARG A 157 18.28 3.33 11.34
C ARG A 157 17.18 4.36 11.07
N ALA A 158 15.98 3.89 10.73
CA ALA A 158 14.84 4.75 10.43
C ALA A 158 14.42 5.62 11.64
N GLY A 159 14.62 5.16 12.86
CA GLY A 159 14.36 5.91 14.08
C GLY A 159 15.14 7.24 14.21
N TRP A 160 16.25 7.37 13.46
CA TRP A 160 17.08 8.59 13.41
C TRP A 160 16.71 9.55 12.27
N TRP A 161 15.80 9.16 11.38
CA TRP A 161 15.40 10.00 10.26
C TRP A 161 14.45 11.12 10.69
N ASN A 162 14.40 12.15 9.86
CA ASN A 162 13.62 13.36 10.12
C ASN A 162 12.47 13.52 9.13
N VAL A 163 11.52 14.39 9.51
CA VAL A 163 10.48 14.87 8.59
C VAL A 163 11.12 15.49 7.36
N GLY A 164 10.60 15.16 6.19
CA GLY A 164 11.12 15.62 4.91
C GLY A 164 12.19 14.72 4.30
N ASP A 165 12.81 13.80 5.07
CA ASP A 165 13.74 12.84 4.48
C ASP A 165 13.05 12.03 3.37
N ARG A 166 13.73 11.91 2.23
CA ARG A 166 13.26 11.10 1.10
C ARG A 166 13.62 9.64 1.33
N VAL A 167 12.62 8.76 1.23
CA VAL A 167 12.75 7.34 1.56
C VAL A 167 12.24 6.48 0.41
N CYS A 168 12.97 5.41 0.10
CA CYS A 168 12.56 4.32 -0.77
C CYS A 168 12.15 3.13 0.11
N VAL A 169 10.95 2.60 -0.13
CA VAL A 169 10.44 1.38 0.51
C VAL A 169 10.13 0.36 -0.56
N ARG A 170 10.78 -0.80 -0.47
CA ARG A 170 10.44 -2.00 -1.24
C ARG A 170 9.88 -3.02 -0.27
N GLY A 171 8.73 -3.59 -0.59
CA GLY A 171 8.09 -4.53 0.32
C GLY A 171 6.81 -5.10 -0.26
N ARG A 172 5.84 -5.36 0.61
CA ARG A 172 4.51 -5.85 0.25
C ARG A 172 3.43 -5.01 0.93
N LEU A 173 2.30 -4.85 0.28
CA LEU A 173 1.09 -4.29 0.89
C LEU A 173 0.44 -5.37 1.74
N GLN A 174 0.18 -5.09 3.00
CA GLN A 174 -0.46 -6.05 3.90
C GLN A 174 -1.69 -5.46 4.58
N SER A 175 -2.65 -6.34 4.86
CA SER A 175 -3.80 -6.06 5.70
C SER A 175 -3.59 -6.67 7.08
N ARG A 176 -3.98 -5.95 8.13
CA ARG A 176 -3.91 -6.42 9.51
C ARG A 176 -5.22 -6.13 10.24
N ARG A 177 -5.88 -7.18 10.69
CA ARG A 177 -7.04 -7.04 11.58
C ARG A 177 -6.58 -6.69 13.00
N TYR A 178 -7.27 -5.76 13.63
CA TYR A 178 -7.05 -5.41 15.03
C TYR A 178 -8.37 -5.03 15.70
N ARG A 179 -8.43 -5.24 17.01
CA ARG A 179 -9.59 -4.87 17.82
C ARG A 179 -9.36 -3.48 18.42
N LYS A 180 -10.38 -2.64 18.33
CA LYS A 180 -10.39 -1.31 18.94
C LYS A 180 -11.59 -1.20 19.87
N VAL A 181 -11.36 -0.76 21.11
CA VAL A 181 -12.42 -0.43 22.05
C VAL A 181 -12.99 0.95 21.67
N VAL A 182 -14.30 1.03 21.45
CA VAL A 182 -15.03 2.26 21.14
C VAL A 182 -16.21 2.34 22.12
N GLY A 183 -16.07 3.14 23.18
CA GLY A 183 -17.03 3.11 24.30
C GLY A 183 -16.97 1.77 25.02
N SER A 184 -18.12 1.08 25.14
CA SER A 184 -18.24 -0.27 25.70
C SER A 184 -18.01 -1.39 24.68
N ASP A 185 -17.93 -1.07 23.40
CA ASP A 185 -17.92 -2.05 22.33
C ASP A 185 -16.50 -2.34 21.82
N VAL A 186 -16.25 -3.60 21.44
CA VAL A 186 -15.03 -4.03 20.77
C VAL A 186 -15.30 -4.16 19.27
N VAL A 187 -14.74 -3.23 18.49
CA VAL A 187 -14.90 -3.21 17.03
C VAL A 187 -13.66 -3.76 16.36
N GLU A 188 -13.84 -4.74 15.47
CA GLU A 188 -12.76 -5.22 14.61
C GLU A 188 -12.52 -4.23 13.47
N LYS A 189 -11.26 -3.87 13.24
CA LYS A 189 -10.84 -2.96 12.17
C LYS A 189 -9.70 -3.56 11.38
N VAL A 190 -9.58 -3.15 10.11
CA VAL A 190 -8.47 -3.50 9.24
C VAL A 190 -7.59 -2.28 9.03
N ALA A 191 -6.30 -2.44 9.27
CA ALA A 191 -5.27 -1.48 8.88
C ALA A 191 -4.50 -2.02 7.68
N TYR A 192 -4.16 -1.12 6.77
CA TYR A 192 -3.32 -1.41 5.61
C TYR A 192 -2.00 -0.67 5.75
N GLU A 193 -0.91 -1.35 5.45
CA GLU A 193 0.44 -0.81 5.56
C GLU A 193 1.39 -1.51 4.59
N VAL A 194 2.48 -0.84 4.20
CA VAL A 194 3.54 -1.48 3.43
C VAL A 194 4.60 -2.02 4.38
N SER A 195 4.70 -3.35 4.46
CA SER A 195 5.76 -4.04 5.20
C SER A 195 7.04 -4.01 4.38
N GLY A 196 8.00 -3.17 4.80
CA GLY A 196 9.27 -2.98 4.09
C GLY A 196 10.22 -4.17 4.25
N ILE A 197 10.61 -4.76 3.13
CA ILE A 197 11.70 -5.73 3.03
C ILE A 197 13.03 -4.97 2.96
N LEU A 198 13.04 -3.88 2.20
CA LEU A 198 14.16 -2.93 2.12
C LEU A 198 13.62 -1.51 2.31
N VAL A 199 14.21 -0.78 3.26
CA VAL A 199 13.83 0.60 3.58
C VAL A 199 15.11 1.44 3.68
N GLU A 200 15.25 2.43 2.80
CA GLU A 200 16.47 3.21 2.65
C GLU A 200 16.17 4.70 2.50
N ARG A 201 17.02 5.55 3.10
CA ARG A 201 17.00 6.98 2.84
C ARG A 201 17.67 7.26 1.49
N VAL A 202 16.98 7.96 0.60
CA VAL A 202 17.50 8.39 -0.69
C VAL A 202 18.29 9.68 -0.48
N VAL A 203 19.60 9.60 -0.60
CA VAL A 203 20.47 10.78 -0.53
C VAL A 203 20.48 11.44 -1.92
N SER A 204 20.11 12.73 -1.99
CA SER A 204 20.24 13.47 -3.25
C SER A 204 21.72 13.80 -3.51
N GLU A 205 22.17 13.68 -4.76
CA GLU A 205 23.55 14.02 -5.15
C GLU A 205 23.96 15.47 -4.79
N LYS A 206 22.97 16.35 -4.52
CA LYS A 206 23.23 17.72 -4.06
C LYS A 206 23.79 17.82 -2.65
N SER A 207 23.61 16.81 -1.81
CA SER A 207 24.17 16.78 -0.45
C SER A 207 25.61 16.31 -0.39
N LEU A 208 26.13 15.65 -1.43
CA LEU A 208 27.51 15.17 -1.51
C LEU A 208 28.52 16.25 -1.94
N LYS A 209 28.04 17.43 -2.41
CA LYS A 209 28.90 18.54 -2.86
C LYS A 209 29.10 19.63 -1.81
N LYS A 210 28.67 19.45 -0.58
CA LYS A 210 28.80 20.39 0.54
C LYS A 210 29.54 19.79 1.76
N GLY A 211 30.44 18.85 1.54
CA GLY A 211 31.37 18.34 2.54
C GLY A 211 32.80 18.61 2.12
#